data_3d5afaf1a149132f88c3e82aa748a603
#
_entry.id   3d5afaf1a149132f88c3e82aa748a603
#
_cell.length_a   1.000
_cell.length_b   1.000
_cell.length_c   1.000
_cell.angle_alpha   90.00
_cell.angle_beta   90.00
_cell.angle_gamma   90.00
#
_symmetry.space_group_name_H-M   'P 1'
#
loop_
_entity.id
_entity.type
_entity.pdbx_description
1 polymer ?
#
loop_
_entity_poly.entity_id
_entity_poly.type
_entity_poly.pdbx_seq_one_letter_code
_entity_poly.pdbx_strand_id
1 'polypeptide(L)'
;MLLQLDFNSERPIYQQIRDQIVVGIAQGVLSPGEKLPPVRALADEAGVNMMTVSKAYQLLKQEGYITTDRRSGTVVSAREGAQTVPEQTVQRLKLAVSELRVAGWSRAQVLELCQKLYEQEG
;
A
#
# COMPACT_ATOMS: atom_id res chain seq x y z
N MET A 1 -6.08 -11.29 -6.59
CA MET A 1 -5.31 -10.03 -6.39
C MET A 1 -4.11 -10.05 -7.31
N LEU A 2 -3.98 -9.01 -8.12
CA LEU A 2 -2.84 -8.91 -9.03
C LEU A 2 -1.74 -8.07 -8.38
N LEU A 3 -0.59 -8.70 -8.17
CA LEU A 3 0.60 -8.02 -7.68
C LEU A 3 1.63 -7.92 -8.80
N GLN A 4 2.21 -6.74 -8.94
CA GLN A 4 3.30 -6.50 -9.89
C GLN A 4 4.58 -6.32 -9.10
N LEU A 5 5.29 -7.41 -8.89
CA LEU A 5 6.50 -7.41 -8.08
C LEU A 5 7.74 -7.27 -8.95
N ASP A 6 8.67 -6.43 -8.50
CA ASP A 6 9.96 -6.23 -9.16
C ASP A 6 11.05 -6.86 -8.30
N PHE A 7 11.51 -8.04 -8.73
CA PHE A 7 12.54 -8.79 -8.01
C PHE A 7 13.94 -8.19 -8.17
N ASN A 8 14.10 -7.24 -9.09
CA ASN A 8 15.37 -6.55 -9.30
C ASN A 8 15.46 -5.22 -8.56
N SER A 9 14.37 -4.79 -7.93
CA SER A 9 14.35 -3.57 -7.14
C SER A 9 15.09 -3.75 -5.83
N GLU A 10 15.70 -2.67 -5.33
CA GLU A 10 16.29 -2.66 -3.99
C GLU A 10 15.23 -2.68 -2.89
N ARG A 11 13.99 -2.31 -3.23
CA ARG A 11 12.90 -2.34 -2.26
C ARG A 11 12.51 -3.79 -1.97
N PRO A 12 12.51 -4.21 -0.69
CA PRO A 12 12.17 -5.60 -0.33
C PRO A 12 10.79 -6.00 -0.84
N ILE A 13 10.64 -7.25 -1.22
CA ILE A 13 9.38 -7.76 -1.79
C ILE A 13 8.22 -7.59 -0.82
N TYR A 14 8.43 -7.84 0.49
CA TYR A 14 7.33 -7.69 1.45
C TYR A 14 6.81 -6.25 1.51
N GLN A 15 7.70 -5.25 1.33
CA GLN A 15 7.28 -3.85 1.29
C GLN A 15 6.53 -3.53 0.01
N GLN A 16 6.93 -4.11 -1.11
CA GLN A 16 6.20 -3.94 -2.38
C GLN A 16 4.79 -4.50 -2.26
N ILE A 17 4.62 -5.65 -1.64
CA ILE A 17 3.31 -6.26 -1.40
C ILE A 17 2.47 -5.34 -0.51
N ARG A 18 3.05 -4.88 0.59
CA ARG A 18 2.38 -3.95 1.51
C ARG A 18 1.91 -2.70 0.77
N ASP A 19 2.79 -2.08 -0.01
CA ASP A 19 2.48 -0.84 -0.71
C ASP A 19 1.37 -1.01 -1.73
N GLN A 20 1.40 -2.11 -2.49
CA GLN A 20 0.37 -2.37 -3.50
C GLN A 20 -1.00 -2.61 -2.87
N ILE A 21 -1.04 -3.25 -1.72
CA ILE A 21 -2.31 -3.43 -0.99
C ILE A 21 -2.84 -2.08 -0.50
N VAL A 22 -1.98 -1.22 0.04
CA VAL A 22 -2.40 0.13 0.46
C VAL A 22 -2.96 0.92 -0.71
N VAL A 23 -2.27 0.90 -1.85
CA VAL A 23 -2.75 1.58 -3.06
C VAL A 23 -4.08 1.00 -3.53
N GLY A 24 -4.23 -0.33 -3.50
CA GLY A 24 -5.47 -0.99 -3.87
C GLY A 24 -6.65 -0.58 -2.97
N ILE A 25 -6.40 -0.42 -1.68
CA ILE A 25 -7.41 0.07 -0.73
C ILE A 25 -7.77 1.52 -1.05
N ALA A 26 -6.75 2.36 -1.31
CA ALA A 26 -6.97 3.77 -1.60
C ALA A 26 -7.78 3.97 -2.87
N GLN A 27 -7.55 3.14 -3.89
CA GLN A 27 -8.23 3.24 -5.18
C GLN A 27 -9.60 2.53 -5.19
N GLY A 28 -9.98 1.89 -4.10
CA GLY A 28 -11.25 1.18 -4.01
C GLY A 28 -11.26 -0.19 -4.69
N VAL A 29 -10.11 -0.67 -5.18
CA VAL A 29 -9.99 -2.02 -5.74
C VAL A 29 -10.17 -3.07 -4.65
N LEU A 30 -9.71 -2.76 -3.44
CA LEU A 30 -9.91 -3.58 -2.25
C LEU A 30 -10.84 -2.82 -1.31
N SER A 31 -12.07 -3.28 -1.19
CA SER A 31 -13.11 -2.59 -0.43
C SER A 31 -13.02 -2.91 1.07
N PRO A 32 -13.50 -2.00 1.95
CA PRO A 32 -13.59 -2.32 3.38
C PRO A 32 -14.40 -3.59 3.61
N GLY A 33 -13.88 -4.48 4.45
CA GLY A 33 -14.50 -5.77 4.74
C GLY A 33 -14.21 -6.86 3.72
N GLU A 34 -13.58 -6.52 2.62
CA GLU A 34 -13.23 -7.51 1.60
C GLU A 34 -12.17 -8.47 2.14
N LYS A 35 -12.35 -9.73 1.83
CA LYS A 35 -11.44 -10.79 2.26
C LYS A 35 -10.21 -10.84 1.38
N LEU A 36 -9.05 -10.85 1.99
CA LEU A 36 -7.78 -11.03 1.29
C LEU A 36 -7.46 -12.52 1.19
N PRO A 37 -6.69 -12.93 0.17
CA PRO A 37 -6.31 -14.33 0.06
C PRO A 37 -5.47 -14.76 1.27
N PRO A 38 -5.56 -16.04 1.68
CA PRO A 38 -4.67 -16.55 2.70
C PRO A 38 -3.20 -16.42 2.29
N VAL A 39 -2.31 -16.36 3.26
CA VAL A 39 -0.87 -16.21 3.03
C VAL A 39 -0.36 -17.21 1.98
N ARG A 40 -0.71 -18.50 2.15
CA ARG A 40 -0.24 -19.54 1.24
C ARG A 40 -0.73 -19.30 -0.19
N ALA A 41 -2.00 -18.96 -0.36
CA ALA A 41 -2.57 -18.73 -1.68
C ALA A 41 -1.90 -17.54 -2.38
N LEU A 42 -1.67 -16.45 -1.66
CA LEU A 42 -1.02 -15.29 -2.25
C LEU A 42 0.44 -15.58 -2.57
N ALA A 43 1.13 -16.32 -1.72
CA ALA A 43 2.52 -16.70 -1.95
C ALA A 43 2.65 -17.54 -3.22
N ASP A 44 1.75 -18.53 -3.40
CA ASP A 44 1.72 -19.36 -4.60
C ASP A 44 1.43 -18.54 -5.85
N GLU A 45 0.43 -17.67 -5.78
CA GLU A 45 0.04 -16.82 -6.90
C GLU A 45 1.15 -15.85 -7.31
N ALA A 46 1.82 -15.26 -6.33
CA ALA A 46 2.87 -14.27 -6.58
C ALA A 46 4.24 -14.89 -6.86
N GLY A 47 4.40 -16.19 -6.61
CA GLY A 47 5.68 -16.86 -6.80
C GLY A 47 6.72 -16.48 -5.75
N VAL A 48 6.29 -16.23 -4.52
CA VAL A 48 7.18 -15.82 -3.43
C VAL A 48 7.03 -16.75 -2.23
N ASN A 49 7.94 -16.59 -1.29
CA ASN A 49 7.95 -17.35 -0.05
C ASN A 49 6.79 -16.93 0.85
N MET A 50 6.19 -17.88 1.54
CA MET A 50 5.09 -17.63 2.49
C MET A 50 5.48 -16.64 3.59
N MET A 51 6.73 -16.70 4.06
CA MET A 51 7.21 -15.78 5.10
C MET A 51 7.24 -14.34 4.62
N THR A 52 7.52 -14.13 3.33
CA THR A 52 7.49 -12.80 2.73
C THR A 52 6.08 -12.21 2.75
N VAL A 53 5.08 -13.00 2.36
CA VAL A 53 3.68 -12.57 2.41
C VAL A 53 3.24 -12.36 3.85
N SER A 54 3.61 -13.29 4.74
CA SER A 54 3.27 -13.18 6.17
C SER A 54 3.81 -11.89 6.76
N LYS A 55 5.05 -11.52 6.41
CA LYS A 55 5.66 -10.28 6.91
C LYS A 55 4.91 -9.03 6.40
N ALA A 56 4.50 -9.05 5.14
CA ALA A 56 3.70 -7.96 4.58
C ALA A 56 2.36 -7.83 5.31
N TYR A 57 1.67 -8.95 5.55
CA TYR A 57 0.39 -8.94 6.25
C TYR A 57 0.54 -8.48 7.71
N GLN A 58 1.60 -8.90 8.39
CA GLN A 58 1.85 -8.45 9.75
C GLN A 58 2.03 -6.93 9.81
N LEU A 59 2.78 -6.38 8.86
CA LEU A 59 3.00 -4.94 8.78
C LEU A 59 1.69 -4.20 8.53
N LEU A 60 0.87 -4.69 7.60
CA LEU A 60 -0.44 -4.10 7.32
C LEU A 60 -1.37 -4.14 8.54
N LYS A 61 -1.32 -5.22 9.32
CA LYS A 61 -2.09 -5.32 10.57
C LYS A 61 -1.63 -4.30 11.59
N GLN A 62 -0.32 -4.16 11.78
CA GLN A 62 0.25 -3.20 12.71
C GLN A 62 -0.15 -1.78 12.35
N GLU A 63 -0.22 -1.49 11.05
CA GLU A 63 -0.58 -0.18 10.55
C GLU A 63 -2.10 0.04 10.48
N GLY A 64 -2.88 -0.99 10.75
CA GLY A 64 -4.33 -0.89 10.83
C GLY A 64 -5.06 -0.99 9.50
N TYR A 65 -4.39 -1.40 8.43
CA TYR A 65 -5.03 -1.53 7.11
C TYR A 65 -5.85 -2.80 6.98
N ILE A 66 -5.48 -3.85 7.70
CA ILE A 66 -6.18 -5.14 7.67
C ILE A 66 -6.35 -5.68 9.08
N THR A 67 -7.32 -6.58 9.25
CA THR A 67 -7.56 -7.30 10.49
C THR A 67 -7.70 -8.78 10.19
N THR A 68 -7.45 -9.61 11.19
CA THR A 68 -7.62 -11.04 11.08
C THR A 68 -8.61 -11.51 12.15
N ASP A 69 -9.54 -12.36 11.72
CA ASP A 69 -10.53 -12.92 12.63
C ASP A 69 -10.73 -14.39 12.24
N ARG A 70 -11.12 -15.19 13.22
CA ARG A 70 -11.26 -16.63 13.01
C ARG A 70 -12.33 -17.01 12.00
N ARG A 71 -13.39 -16.19 11.89
CA ARG A 71 -14.50 -16.47 10.98
C ARG A 71 -14.23 -15.98 9.58
N SER A 72 -13.71 -14.76 9.49
CA SER A 72 -13.59 -14.06 8.21
C SER A 72 -12.21 -14.18 7.59
N GLY A 73 -11.21 -14.66 8.35
CA GLY A 73 -9.83 -14.66 7.91
C GLY A 73 -9.25 -13.26 7.92
N THR A 74 -8.45 -12.93 6.93
CA THR A 74 -7.83 -11.60 6.80
C THR A 74 -8.71 -10.73 5.92
N VAL A 75 -9.11 -9.59 6.45
CA VAL A 75 -10.02 -8.67 5.74
C VAL A 75 -9.50 -7.24 5.80
N VAL A 76 -9.89 -6.45 4.81
CA VAL A 76 -9.59 -5.02 4.78
C VAL A 76 -10.37 -4.33 5.90
N SER A 77 -9.68 -3.50 6.68
CA SER A 77 -10.29 -2.80 7.80
C SER A 77 -11.31 -1.78 7.31
N ALA A 78 -12.42 -1.66 8.04
CA ALA A 78 -13.37 -0.57 7.83
C ALA A 78 -12.84 0.67 8.55
N ARG A 79 -12.80 1.79 7.85
CA ARG A 79 -12.37 3.07 8.41
C ARG A 79 -13.40 4.13 8.07
N GLU A 80 -13.78 4.89 9.07
CA GLU A 80 -14.73 5.99 8.90
C GLU A 80 -14.03 7.32 9.16
N GLY A 81 -14.27 8.28 8.27
CA GLY A 81 -13.70 9.61 8.37
C GLY A 81 -12.20 9.66 8.20
N ALA A 82 -11.63 10.83 8.36
CA ALA A 82 -10.19 11.04 8.23
C ALA A 82 -9.46 10.45 9.42
N GLN A 83 -8.43 9.71 9.14
CA GLN A 83 -7.57 9.10 10.16
C GLN A 83 -6.29 9.94 10.34
N THR A 84 -5.71 9.88 11.52
CA THR A 84 -4.40 10.46 11.76
C THR A 84 -3.35 9.61 11.05
N VAL A 85 -2.53 10.24 10.23
CA VAL A 85 -1.43 9.53 9.56
C VAL A 85 -0.16 9.60 10.39
N PRO A 86 0.70 8.56 10.31
CA PRO A 86 2.00 8.61 10.97
C PRO A 86 2.84 9.78 10.44
N GLU A 87 3.66 10.37 11.32
CA GLU A 87 4.58 11.42 10.92
C GLU A 87 5.52 10.95 9.80
N GLN A 88 5.88 9.69 9.82
CA GLN A 88 6.73 9.09 8.79
C GLN A 88 6.12 9.23 7.39
N THR A 89 4.81 9.12 7.25
CA THR A 89 4.13 9.31 5.97
C THR A 89 4.31 10.75 5.48
N VAL A 90 4.15 11.72 6.37
CA VAL A 90 4.35 13.13 6.04
C VAL A 90 5.80 13.39 5.65
N GLN A 91 6.76 12.79 6.36
CA GLN A 91 8.18 12.93 6.04
C GLN A 91 8.54 12.35 4.67
N ARG A 92 7.95 11.22 4.30
CA ARG A 92 8.14 10.64 2.95
C ARG A 92 7.60 11.55 1.87
N LEU A 93 6.44 12.13 2.09
CA LEU A 93 5.86 13.10 1.15
C LEU A 93 6.74 14.34 1.04
N LYS A 94 7.24 14.85 2.17
CA LYS A 94 8.14 15.99 2.18
C LYS A 94 9.40 15.73 1.34
N LEU A 95 9.98 14.54 1.48
CA LEU A 95 11.14 14.17 0.69
C LEU A 95 10.82 14.14 -0.80
N ALA A 96 9.72 13.52 -1.18
CA ALA A 96 9.31 13.44 -2.59
C ALA A 96 9.09 14.83 -3.18
N VAL A 97 8.40 15.71 -2.47
CA VAL A 97 8.18 17.10 -2.91
C VAL A 97 9.51 17.83 -3.04
N SER A 98 10.43 17.63 -2.09
CA SER A 98 11.74 18.25 -2.11
C SER A 98 12.56 17.81 -3.33
N GLU A 99 12.49 16.53 -3.67
CA GLU A 99 13.16 16.00 -4.86
C GLU A 99 12.64 16.65 -6.14
N LEU A 100 11.34 16.86 -6.24
CA LEU A 100 10.74 17.55 -7.39
C LEU A 100 11.21 19.01 -7.46
N ARG A 101 11.27 19.69 -6.31
CA ARG A 101 11.76 21.07 -6.26
C ARG A 101 13.22 21.18 -6.68
N VAL A 102 14.06 20.26 -6.21
CA VAL A 102 15.47 20.22 -6.62
C VAL A 102 15.59 19.97 -8.11
N ALA A 103 14.70 19.20 -8.69
CA ALA A 103 14.65 18.93 -10.14
C ALA A 103 14.13 20.13 -10.95
N GLY A 104 13.78 21.23 -10.29
CA GLY A 104 13.36 22.46 -10.94
C GLY A 104 11.85 22.59 -11.18
N TRP A 105 11.06 21.69 -10.60
CA TRP A 105 9.59 21.76 -10.76
C TRP A 105 9.01 22.95 -10.01
N SER A 106 8.08 23.63 -10.65
CA SER A 106 7.33 24.71 -10.03
C SER A 106 6.26 24.15 -9.09
N ARG A 107 5.75 25.01 -8.20
CA ARG A 107 4.63 24.67 -7.33
C ARG A 107 3.44 24.14 -8.13
N ALA A 108 3.10 24.82 -9.24
CA ALA A 108 1.96 24.42 -10.07
C ALA A 108 2.17 23.02 -10.65
N GLN A 109 3.39 22.70 -11.10
CA GLN A 109 3.70 21.38 -11.63
C GLN A 109 3.59 20.29 -10.56
N VAL A 110 4.09 20.56 -9.36
CA VAL A 110 4.01 19.61 -8.25
C VAL A 110 2.55 19.35 -7.88
N LEU A 111 1.75 20.42 -7.74
CA LEU A 111 0.34 20.28 -7.37
C LEU A 111 -0.46 19.55 -8.45
N GLU A 112 -0.17 19.80 -9.73
CA GLU A 112 -0.82 19.09 -10.83
C GLU A 112 -0.52 17.60 -10.79
N LEU A 113 0.74 17.24 -10.53
CA LEU A 113 1.10 15.83 -10.38
C LEU A 113 0.36 15.18 -9.21
N CYS A 114 0.32 15.86 -8.06
CA CYS A 114 -0.40 15.35 -6.90
C CYS A 114 -1.89 15.12 -7.20
N GLN A 115 -2.50 16.06 -7.92
CA GLN A 115 -3.90 15.94 -8.32
C GLN A 115 -4.12 14.71 -9.20
N LYS A 116 -3.27 14.51 -10.20
CA LYS A 116 -3.36 13.35 -11.10
C LYS A 116 -3.20 12.04 -10.33
N LEU A 117 -2.24 11.98 -9.42
CA LEU A 117 -2.00 10.78 -8.62
C LEU A 117 -3.19 10.46 -7.70
N TYR A 118 -3.79 11.50 -7.13
CA TYR A 118 -4.95 11.35 -6.24
C TYR A 118 -6.18 10.85 -7.02
N GLU A 119 -6.37 11.30 -8.24
CA GLU A 119 -7.52 10.94 -9.07
C GLU A 119 -7.30 9.64 -9.84
N GLN A 120 -6.10 9.09 -9.81
CA GLN A 120 -5.79 7.86 -10.56
C GLN A 120 -6.61 6.70 -10.02
N GLU A 121 -7.36 6.05 -10.90
CA GLU A 121 -8.11 4.85 -10.58
C GLU A 121 -7.31 3.62 -11.02
N GLY A 122 -7.33 2.60 -10.17
CA GLY A 122 -6.53 1.41 -10.33
C GLY A 122 -6.73 0.58 -11.58
#